data_786caa1a3330fe954baa38a655a23b18
#
_entry.id   786caa1a3330fe954baa38a655a23b18
#
_cell.length_a   1.000
_cell.length_b   1.000
_cell.length_c   1.000
_cell.angle_alpha   90.00
_cell.angle_beta   90.00
_cell.angle_gamma   90.00
#
_symmetry.space_group_name_H-M   'P 1'
#
loop_
_entity.id
_entity.type
_entity.pdbx_description
1 polymer ?
#
loop_
_entity_poly.entity_id
_entity_poly.type
_entity_poly.pdbx_seq_one_letter_code
_entity_poly.pdbx_strand_id
1 'polypeptide(L)'
;SVSDETLDFICGHFSVVSARRNEVLIDFHEVCKGYYFVNSGCLRLFTYTSDGNETTRYFGFKGGFCTALPSFIQQTPAHEYLQAITKSELLYISRHDFYNLVDTVPTFAIIYRGILELGFINAQKRIYGFQGFNALEKVRWMIKYQPEFLLSLSNKMAASYLGISPSTLSRIKSRV
;
A
#
# COMPACT_ATOMS: atom_id res chain seq x y z
N SER A 1 20.98 14.51 -5.38
CA SER A 1 20.56 14.64 -3.97
C SER A 1 19.59 15.80 -3.86
N VAL A 2 18.61 15.69 -3.00
CA VAL A 2 17.69 16.77 -2.64
C VAL A 2 18.40 17.64 -1.60
N SER A 3 18.33 18.98 -1.70
CA SER A 3 18.84 19.86 -0.65
C SER A 3 17.96 19.78 0.59
N ASP A 4 18.54 20.01 1.78
CA ASP A 4 17.79 20.00 3.04
C ASP A 4 16.70 21.08 3.03
N GLU A 5 16.95 22.25 2.45
CA GLU A 5 15.95 23.32 2.29
C GLU A 5 14.75 22.87 1.44
N THR A 6 14.99 22.18 0.32
CA THR A 6 13.92 21.63 -0.52
C THR A 6 13.15 20.53 0.21
N LEU A 7 13.85 19.70 0.98
CA LEU A 7 13.23 18.64 1.76
C LEU A 7 12.32 19.21 2.85
N ASP A 8 12.82 20.21 3.59
CA ASP A 8 12.05 20.90 4.64
C ASP A 8 10.81 21.58 4.06
N PHE A 9 10.95 22.24 2.90
CA PHE A 9 9.82 22.83 2.20
C PHE A 9 8.76 21.78 1.82
N ILE A 10 9.16 20.65 1.24
CA ILE A 10 8.25 19.55 0.90
C ILE A 10 7.59 19.00 2.17
N CYS A 11 8.36 18.72 3.21
CA CYS A 11 7.87 18.17 4.47
C CYS A 11 6.87 19.11 5.16
N GLY A 12 7.02 20.42 5.00
CA GLY A 12 6.08 21.42 5.53
C GLY A 12 4.64 21.31 5.01
N HIS A 13 4.43 20.60 3.89
CA HIS A 13 3.10 20.34 3.33
C HIS A 13 2.44 19.06 3.88
N PHE A 14 3.18 18.30 4.70
CA PHE A 14 2.66 17.08 5.32
C PHE A 14 2.23 17.35 6.76
N SER A 15 1.14 16.72 7.17
CA SER A 15 0.69 16.67 8.56
C SER A 15 0.91 15.28 9.15
N VAL A 16 1.26 15.23 10.43
CA VAL A 16 1.40 13.97 11.17
C VAL A 16 0.00 13.47 11.56
N VAL A 17 -0.29 12.22 11.21
CA VAL A 17 -1.53 11.53 11.54
C VAL A 17 -1.23 10.22 12.24
N SER A 18 -1.86 10.00 13.39
CA SER A 18 -1.78 8.73 14.11
C SER A 18 -3.01 7.89 13.77
N ALA A 19 -2.80 6.65 13.38
CA ALA A 19 -3.87 5.69 13.13
C ALA A 19 -3.81 4.54 14.14
N ARG A 20 -4.97 4.15 14.68
CA ARG A 20 -5.11 2.99 15.56
C ARG A 20 -5.10 1.70 14.74
N ARG A 21 -4.79 0.60 15.38
CA ARG A 21 -4.94 -0.72 14.75
C ARG A 21 -6.39 -0.93 14.28
N ASN A 22 -6.53 -1.39 13.04
CA ASN A 22 -7.79 -1.65 12.32
C ASN A 22 -8.58 -0.38 11.95
N GLU A 23 -8.03 0.80 12.14
CA GLU A 23 -8.67 2.05 11.71
C GLU A 23 -8.71 2.14 10.19
N VAL A 24 -9.88 2.48 9.65
CA VAL A 24 -10.09 2.73 8.22
C VAL A 24 -9.80 4.20 7.94
N LEU A 25 -8.89 4.46 7.03
CA LEU A 25 -8.44 5.81 6.63
C LEU A 25 -9.11 6.28 5.34
N ILE A 26 -9.52 5.36 4.48
CA ILE A 26 -10.33 5.62 3.28
C ILE A 26 -11.36 4.51 3.22
N ASP A 27 -12.64 4.88 3.25
CA ASP A 27 -13.75 3.94 3.17
C ASP A 27 -14.14 3.68 1.71
N PHE A 28 -14.78 2.53 1.50
CA PHE A 28 -15.37 2.16 0.20
C PHE A 28 -16.44 3.19 -0.16
N HIS A 29 -16.46 3.64 -1.42
CA HIS A 29 -17.31 4.72 -1.94
C HIS A 29 -16.96 6.15 -1.49
N GLU A 30 -15.98 6.36 -0.62
CA GLU A 30 -15.46 7.69 -0.37
C GLU A 30 -14.49 8.14 -1.46
N VAL A 31 -14.48 9.43 -1.78
CA VAL A 31 -13.48 10.01 -2.68
C VAL A 31 -12.17 10.22 -1.91
N CYS A 32 -11.10 9.61 -2.39
CA CYS A 32 -9.78 9.74 -1.78
C CYS A 32 -9.25 11.17 -1.90
N LYS A 33 -8.96 11.80 -0.76
CA LYS A 33 -8.56 13.22 -0.67
C LYS A 33 -7.08 13.45 -0.44
N GLY A 34 -6.30 12.40 -0.24
CA GLY A 34 -4.89 12.57 0.08
C GLY A 34 -4.03 11.31 -0.05
N TYR A 35 -2.75 11.51 0.20
CA TYR A 35 -1.72 10.50 0.17
C TYR A 35 -1.10 10.32 1.54
N TYR A 36 -0.75 9.10 1.90
CA TYR A 36 -0.12 8.75 3.16
C TYR A 36 1.29 8.21 2.93
N PHE A 37 2.26 8.72 3.66
CA PHE A 37 3.58 8.12 3.81
C PHE A 37 3.64 7.41 5.16
N VAL A 38 4.13 6.18 5.19
CA VAL A 38 4.19 5.36 6.41
C VAL A 38 5.51 5.63 7.13
N ASN A 39 5.48 6.43 8.19
CA ASN A 39 6.65 6.66 9.04
C ASN A 39 6.89 5.48 9.99
N SER A 40 5.83 4.92 10.55
CA SER A 40 5.87 3.66 11.32
C SER A 40 4.55 2.91 11.21
N GLY A 41 4.60 1.59 11.39
CA GLY A 41 3.43 0.72 11.28
C GLY A 41 3.24 0.13 9.89
N CYS A 42 1.99 -0.23 9.56
CA CYS A 42 1.65 -0.85 8.28
C CYS A 42 0.21 -0.55 7.89
N LEU A 43 0.02 -0.20 6.62
CA LEU A 43 -1.27 0.01 5.97
C LEU A 43 -1.56 -1.12 4.98
N ARG A 44 -2.85 -1.36 4.69
CA ARG A 44 -3.27 -2.23 3.58
C ARG A 44 -4.35 -1.59 2.73
N LEU A 45 -4.35 -1.92 1.44
CA LEU A 45 -5.45 -1.69 0.53
C LEU A 45 -6.14 -3.03 0.27
N PHE A 46 -7.43 -3.10 0.53
CA PHE A 46 -8.21 -4.32 0.39
C PHE A 46 -9.65 -4.05 -0.04
N THR A 47 -10.29 -5.07 -0.55
CA THR A 47 -11.73 -5.07 -0.86
C THR A 47 -12.34 -6.41 -0.43
N TYR A 48 -13.66 -6.52 -0.55
CA TYR A 48 -14.39 -7.78 -0.35
C TYR A 48 -14.77 -8.39 -1.69
N THR A 49 -14.68 -9.72 -1.78
CA THR A 49 -15.28 -10.50 -2.89
C THR A 49 -16.79 -10.55 -2.72
N SER A 50 -17.51 -11.03 -3.76
CA SER A 50 -18.96 -11.31 -3.71
C SER A 50 -19.36 -12.22 -2.55
N ASP A 51 -18.45 -13.14 -2.15
CA ASP A 51 -18.66 -14.09 -1.05
C ASP A 51 -18.28 -13.51 0.32
N GLY A 52 -17.99 -12.21 0.40
CA GLY A 52 -17.62 -11.53 1.65
C GLY A 52 -16.20 -11.79 2.16
N ASN A 53 -15.34 -12.42 1.36
CA ASN A 53 -13.95 -12.63 1.74
C ASN A 53 -13.09 -11.42 1.44
N GLU A 54 -12.15 -11.11 2.33
CA GLU A 54 -11.20 -10.02 2.11
C GLU A 54 -10.16 -10.41 1.05
N THR A 55 -9.92 -9.51 0.09
CA THR A 55 -8.83 -9.59 -0.89
C THR A 55 -7.94 -8.38 -0.74
N THR A 56 -6.68 -8.61 -0.36
CA THR A 56 -5.70 -7.54 -0.18
C THR A 56 -4.89 -7.35 -1.45
N ARG A 57 -4.83 -6.10 -1.91
CA ARG A 57 -4.08 -5.72 -3.11
C ARG A 57 -2.67 -5.23 -2.80
N TYR A 58 -2.50 -4.53 -1.69
CA TYR A 58 -1.25 -3.85 -1.37
C TYR A 58 -1.06 -3.75 0.15
N PHE A 59 0.19 -3.80 0.58
CA PHE A 59 0.62 -3.42 1.92
C PHE A 59 1.67 -2.31 1.81
N GLY A 60 1.47 -1.25 2.59
CA GLY A 60 2.44 -0.16 2.78
C GLY A 60 3.14 -0.32 4.11
N PHE A 61 4.44 -0.64 4.09
CA PHE A 61 5.31 -0.69 5.26
C PHE A 61 6.06 0.63 5.42
N LYS A 62 6.83 0.76 6.50
CA LYS A 62 7.68 1.93 6.77
C LYS A 62 8.48 2.34 5.53
N GLY A 63 8.45 3.62 5.19
CA GLY A 63 9.09 4.20 4.00
C GLY A 63 8.26 4.10 2.72
N GLY A 64 7.08 3.45 2.78
CA GLY A 64 6.19 3.33 1.64
C GLY A 64 5.12 4.41 1.59
N PHE A 65 4.62 4.67 0.38
CA PHE A 65 3.46 5.52 0.14
C PHE A 65 2.21 4.69 -0.09
N CYS A 66 1.06 5.18 0.40
CA CYS A 66 -0.21 4.47 0.32
C CYS A 66 -1.37 5.43 0.06
N THR A 67 -2.19 5.08 -0.94
CA THR A 67 -3.44 5.79 -1.25
C THR A 67 -4.33 4.88 -2.11
N ALA A 68 -5.63 5.15 -2.16
CA ALA A 68 -6.53 4.57 -3.16
C ALA A 68 -6.31 5.31 -4.50
N LEU A 69 -5.21 4.94 -5.20
CA LEU A 69 -4.66 5.70 -6.32
C LEU A 69 -5.66 6.03 -7.43
N PRO A 70 -6.52 5.10 -7.91
CA PRO A 70 -7.52 5.44 -8.93
C PRO A 70 -8.47 6.55 -8.44
N SER A 71 -8.97 6.45 -7.21
CA SER A 71 -9.85 7.46 -6.62
C SER A 71 -9.11 8.78 -6.40
N PHE A 72 -7.86 8.74 -5.93
CA PHE A 72 -7.03 9.92 -5.73
C PHE A 72 -6.78 10.71 -7.03
N ILE A 73 -6.51 10.01 -8.13
CA ILE A 73 -6.27 10.64 -9.44
C ILE A 73 -7.57 11.12 -10.06
N GLN A 74 -8.56 10.24 -10.19
CA GLN A 74 -9.79 10.49 -10.96
C GLN A 74 -10.85 11.25 -10.18
N GLN A 75 -10.71 11.37 -8.84
CA GLN A 75 -11.69 11.97 -7.94
C GLN A 75 -13.08 11.30 -8.05
N THR A 76 -13.08 10.01 -8.26
CA THR A 76 -14.24 9.13 -8.22
C THR A 76 -14.25 8.33 -6.91
N PRO A 77 -15.41 7.79 -6.47
CA PRO A 77 -15.46 6.93 -5.28
C PRO A 77 -14.46 5.79 -5.31
N ALA A 78 -13.82 5.51 -4.18
CA ALA A 78 -12.89 4.40 -4.04
C ALA A 78 -13.63 3.05 -4.11
N HIS A 79 -12.98 2.07 -4.72
CA HIS A 79 -13.45 0.69 -4.79
C HIS A 79 -12.65 -0.24 -3.87
N GLU A 80 -11.95 0.34 -2.92
CA GLU A 80 -11.12 -0.36 -1.93
C GLU A 80 -11.05 0.45 -0.64
N TYR A 81 -10.76 -0.25 0.46
CA TYR A 81 -10.49 0.35 1.76
C TYR A 81 -9.00 0.57 1.94
N LEU A 82 -8.61 1.68 2.57
CA LEU A 82 -7.27 1.87 3.15
C LEU A 82 -7.39 1.73 4.66
N GLN A 83 -6.66 0.79 5.25
CA GLN A 83 -6.74 0.46 6.67
C GLN A 83 -5.35 0.33 7.30
N ALA A 84 -5.19 0.88 8.50
CA ALA A 84 -4.03 0.63 9.35
C ALA A 84 -4.18 -0.75 10.02
N ILE A 85 -3.25 -1.67 9.76
CA ILE A 85 -3.29 -3.02 10.37
C ILE A 85 -2.56 -3.10 11.70
N THR A 86 -1.73 -2.13 12.00
CA THR A 86 -1.07 -1.90 13.29
C THR A 86 -1.28 -0.45 13.72
N LYS A 87 -0.95 -0.10 14.98
CA LYS A 87 -0.79 1.31 15.34
C LYS A 87 0.26 1.92 14.42
N SER A 88 -0.07 3.00 13.77
CA SER A 88 0.76 3.60 12.72
C SER A 88 0.91 5.10 12.94
N GLU A 89 2.08 5.62 12.60
CA GLU A 89 2.33 7.04 12.46
C GLU A 89 2.55 7.34 10.98
N LEU A 90 1.79 8.27 10.46
CA LEU A 90 1.70 8.56 9.04
C LEU A 90 1.97 10.04 8.80
N LEU A 91 2.52 10.36 7.63
CA LEU A 91 2.54 11.71 7.12
C LEU A 91 1.49 11.79 6.01
N TYR A 92 0.54 12.70 6.18
CA TYR A 92 -0.57 12.91 5.26
C TYR A 92 -0.36 14.19 4.48
N ILE A 93 -0.59 14.14 3.17
CA ILE A 93 -0.66 15.30 2.30
C ILE A 93 -2.00 15.32 1.57
N SER A 94 -2.65 16.49 1.53
CA SER A 94 -3.88 16.66 0.76
C SER A 94 -3.61 16.53 -0.74
N ARG A 95 -4.63 16.14 -1.52
CA ARG A 95 -4.52 16.10 -2.98
C ARG A 95 -4.14 17.44 -3.59
N HIS A 96 -4.69 18.53 -3.04
CA HIS A 96 -4.38 19.89 -3.49
C HIS A 96 -2.88 20.18 -3.33
N ASP A 97 -2.35 20.02 -2.13
CA ASP A 97 -0.94 20.31 -1.82
C ASP A 97 0.01 19.35 -2.55
N PHE A 98 -0.40 18.07 -2.70
CA PHE A 98 0.36 17.09 -3.45
C PHE A 98 0.57 17.52 -4.91
N TYR A 99 -0.49 17.88 -5.62
CA TYR A 99 -0.37 18.32 -7.02
C TYR A 99 0.29 19.69 -7.12
N ASN A 100 0.07 20.60 -6.17
CA ASN A 100 0.82 21.84 -6.10
C ASN A 100 2.34 21.60 -6.02
N LEU A 101 2.78 20.65 -5.18
CA LEU A 101 4.19 20.25 -5.13
C LEU A 101 4.67 19.60 -6.44
N VAL A 102 3.84 18.75 -7.06
CA VAL A 102 4.18 18.14 -8.37
C VAL A 102 4.41 19.22 -9.44
N ASP A 103 3.59 20.25 -9.45
CA ASP A 103 3.63 21.30 -10.48
C ASP A 103 4.72 22.35 -10.21
N THR A 104 5.05 22.62 -8.95
CA THR A 104 5.95 23.72 -8.56
C THR A 104 7.34 23.28 -8.11
N VAL A 105 7.51 22.01 -7.70
CA VAL A 105 8.79 21.47 -7.19
C VAL A 105 9.30 20.34 -8.08
N PRO A 106 10.20 20.59 -9.03
CA PRO A 106 10.67 19.59 -9.99
C PRO A 106 11.20 18.32 -9.34
N THR A 107 11.87 18.44 -8.18
CA THR A 107 12.36 17.30 -7.41
C THR A 107 11.22 16.41 -6.91
N PHE A 108 10.11 17.01 -6.47
CA PHE A 108 8.93 16.24 -6.01
C PHE A 108 8.26 15.50 -7.18
N ALA A 109 8.18 16.12 -8.35
CA ALA A 109 7.69 15.48 -9.57
C ALA A 109 8.52 14.26 -9.98
N ILE A 110 9.86 14.34 -9.85
CA ILE A 110 10.78 13.22 -10.09
C ILE A 110 10.54 12.08 -9.08
N ILE A 111 10.37 12.42 -7.79
CA ILE A 111 10.07 11.45 -6.73
C ILE A 111 8.72 10.76 -7.03
N TYR A 112 7.69 11.54 -7.37
CA TYR A 112 6.36 10.99 -7.68
C TYR A 112 6.40 10.04 -8.88
N ARG A 113 7.09 10.43 -9.95
CA ARG A 113 7.31 9.56 -11.12
C ARG A 113 7.98 8.24 -10.71
N GLY A 114 9.03 8.31 -9.91
CA GLY A 114 9.73 7.11 -9.40
C GLY A 114 8.82 6.18 -8.59
N ILE A 115 7.95 6.76 -7.74
CA ILE A 115 6.96 5.99 -6.96
C ILE A 115 5.99 5.27 -7.91
N LEU A 116 5.48 5.95 -8.94
CA LEU A 116 4.57 5.36 -9.93
C LEU A 116 5.25 4.26 -10.76
N GLU A 117 6.47 4.49 -11.24
CA GLU A 117 7.25 3.51 -12.02
C GLU A 117 7.51 2.23 -11.19
N LEU A 118 7.97 2.37 -9.94
CA LEU A 118 8.17 1.24 -9.04
C LEU A 118 6.87 0.53 -8.71
N GLY A 119 5.81 1.28 -8.45
CA GLY A 119 4.47 0.75 -8.20
C GLY A 119 3.95 -0.05 -9.38
N PHE A 120 4.13 0.45 -10.61
CA PHE A 120 3.74 -0.24 -11.84
C PHE A 120 4.56 -1.52 -12.06
N ILE A 121 5.89 -1.47 -11.90
CA ILE A 121 6.77 -2.64 -12.02
C ILE A 121 6.35 -3.72 -11.01
N ASN A 122 6.08 -3.35 -9.76
CA ASN A 122 5.65 -4.30 -8.74
C ASN A 122 4.27 -4.89 -9.02
N ALA A 123 3.34 -4.08 -9.55
CA ALA A 123 2.03 -4.55 -9.99
C ALA A 123 2.17 -5.56 -11.15
N GLN A 124 3.02 -5.28 -12.16
CA GLN A 124 3.28 -6.21 -13.25
C GLN A 124 3.88 -7.53 -12.77
N LYS A 125 4.90 -7.47 -11.91
CA LYS A 125 5.50 -8.67 -11.32
C LYS A 125 4.47 -9.52 -10.58
N ARG A 126 3.54 -8.88 -9.86
CA ARG A 126 2.46 -9.56 -9.15
C ARG A 126 1.46 -10.19 -10.13
N ILE A 127 1.07 -9.48 -11.18
CA ILE A 127 0.15 -10.02 -12.20
C ILE A 127 0.77 -11.28 -12.84
N TYR A 128 2.01 -11.20 -13.33
CA TYR A 128 2.70 -12.36 -13.93
C TYR A 128 2.81 -13.54 -12.96
N GLY A 129 3.23 -13.25 -11.71
CA GLY A 129 3.38 -14.29 -10.70
C GLY A 129 2.03 -14.93 -10.30
N PHE A 130 0.96 -14.13 -10.19
CA PHE A 130 -0.30 -14.66 -9.66
C PHE A 130 -1.18 -15.32 -10.72
N GLN A 131 -1.05 -14.96 -11.99
CA GLN A 131 -1.80 -15.59 -13.09
C GLN A 131 -1.32 -17.01 -13.41
N GLY A 132 0.00 -17.26 -13.32
CA GLY A 132 0.60 -18.54 -13.68
C GLY A 132 0.97 -19.45 -12.51
N PHE A 133 1.03 -18.92 -11.28
CA PHE A 133 1.56 -19.64 -10.13
C PHE A 133 0.48 -20.41 -9.37
N ASN A 134 0.79 -21.66 -9.02
CA ASN A 134 0.02 -22.41 -8.02
C ASN A 134 0.31 -21.86 -6.60
N ALA A 135 -0.40 -22.37 -5.61
CA ALA A 135 -0.30 -21.87 -4.22
C ALA A 135 1.11 -21.95 -3.64
N LEU A 136 1.85 -23.04 -3.93
CA LEU A 136 3.24 -23.21 -3.46
C LEU A 136 4.18 -22.20 -4.10
N GLU A 137 4.05 -21.97 -5.40
CA GLU A 137 4.85 -21.00 -6.15
C GLU A 137 4.60 -19.57 -5.68
N LYS A 138 3.34 -19.22 -5.39
CA LYS A 138 2.98 -17.91 -4.82
C LYS A 138 3.64 -17.69 -3.45
N VAL A 139 3.65 -18.68 -2.58
CA VAL A 139 4.30 -18.59 -1.27
C VAL A 139 5.82 -18.47 -1.43
N ARG A 140 6.44 -19.27 -2.30
CA ARG A 140 7.87 -19.17 -2.59
C ARG A 140 8.25 -17.81 -3.18
N TRP A 141 7.43 -17.28 -4.07
CA TRP A 141 7.61 -15.93 -4.62
C TRP A 141 7.58 -14.86 -3.51
N MET A 142 6.60 -14.94 -2.60
CA MET A 142 6.51 -14.03 -1.47
C MET A 142 7.74 -14.13 -0.55
N ILE A 143 8.19 -15.33 -0.21
CA ILE A 143 9.41 -15.54 0.62
C ILE A 143 10.63 -14.91 -0.06
N LYS A 144 10.75 -15.06 -1.38
CA LYS A 144 11.90 -14.58 -2.14
C LYS A 144 11.94 -13.07 -2.30
N TYR A 145 10.79 -12.44 -2.56
CA TYR A 145 10.72 -11.04 -2.97
C TYR A 145 10.14 -10.09 -1.92
N GLN A 146 9.43 -10.63 -0.92
CA GLN A 146 8.75 -9.87 0.12
C GLN A 146 8.75 -10.64 1.46
N PRO A 147 9.94 -11.02 1.99
CA PRO A 147 10.03 -11.87 3.18
C PRO A 147 9.39 -11.23 4.43
N GLU A 148 9.43 -9.90 4.54
CA GLU A 148 8.80 -9.14 5.63
C GLU A 148 7.29 -9.36 5.75
N PHE A 149 6.60 -9.72 4.67
CA PHE A 149 5.17 -9.99 4.70
C PHE A 149 4.81 -11.19 5.59
N LEU A 150 5.62 -12.25 5.54
CA LEU A 150 5.37 -13.45 6.35
C LEU A 150 5.72 -13.26 7.82
N LEU A 151 6.60 -12.32 8.12
CA LEU A 151 7.03 -11.99 9.48
C LEU A 151 6.09 -11.00 10.15
N SER A 152 5.52 -10.05 9.36
CA SER A 152 4.77 -8.91 9.87
C SER A 152 3.25 -9.08 9.80
N LEU A 153 2.77 -10.02 8.98
CA LEU A 153 1.34 -10.20 8.71
C LEU A 153 0.78 -11.47 9.34
N SER A 154 -0.50 -11.41 9.77
CA SER A 154 -1.22 -12.63 10.13
C SER A 154 -1.39 -13.55 8.92
N ASN A 155 -1.54 -14.86 9.14
CA ASN A 155 -1.81 -15.82 8.07
C ASN A 155 -3.05 -15.44 7.25
N LYS A 156 -4.10 -14.90 7.87
CA LYS A 156 -5.32 -14.42 7.19
C LYS A 156 -4.99 -13.32 6.19
N MET A 157 -4.21 -12.31 6.61
CA MET A 157 -3.84 -11.18 5.75
C MET A 157 -2.87 -11.59 4.62
N ALA A 158 -1.85 -12.39 4.93
CA ALA A 158 -0.94 -12.89 3.91
C ALA A 158 -1.65 -13.79 2.89
N ALA A 159 -2.58 -14.64 3.33
CA ALA A 159 -3.39 -15.49 2.46
C ALA A 159 -4.31 -14.65 1.55
N SER A 160 -4.96 -13.60 2.08
CA SER A 160 -5.80 -12.70 1.28
C SER A 160 -5.02 -11.97 0.17
N TYR A 161 -3.74 -11.66 0.44
CA TYR A 161 -2.84 -11.06 -0.55
C TYR A 161 -2.43 -12.04 -1.64
N LEU A 162 -2.20 -13.31 -1.28
CA LEU A 162 -1.82 -14.38 -2.21
C LEU A 162 -3.01 -14.97 -2.98
N GLY A 163 -4.24 -14.65 -2.58
CA GLY A 163 -5.45 -15.25 -3.15
C GLY A 163 -5.54 -16.76 -2.88
N ILE A 164 -5.16 -17.20 -1.68
CA ILE A 164 -5.26 -18.59 -1.20
C ILE A 164 -5.93 -18.63 0.17
N SER A 165 -6.39 -19.82 0.60
CA SER A 165 -6.95 -19.94 1.94
C SER A 165 -5.87 -19.87 3.05
N PRO A 166 -6.20 -19.36 4.25
CA PRO A 166 -5.26 -19.37 5.38
C PRO A 166 -4.75 -20.78 5.75
N SER A 167 -5.59 -21.79 5.62
CA SER A 167 -5.21 -23.20 5.86
C SER A 167 -4.22 -23.72 4.82
N THR A 168 -4.39 -23.32 3.54
CA THR A 168 -3.43 -23.64 2.48
C THR A 168 -2.10 -22.97 2.75
N LEU A 169 -2.08 -21.68 3.11
CA LEU A 169 -0.86 -20.97 3.46
C LEU A 169 -0.14 -21.63 4.64
N SER A 170 -0.86 -21.94 5.73
CA SER A 170 -0.29 -22.59 6.92
C SER A 170 0.38 -23.92 6.58
N ARG A 171 -0.30 -24.77 5.77
CA ARG A 171 0.21 -26.07 5.33
C ARG A 171 1.45 -25.95 4.43
N ILE A 172 1.53 -24.93 3.59
CA ILE A 172 2.71 -24.69 2.75
C ILE A 172 3.87 -24.17 3.59
N LYS A 173 3.61 -23.21 4.50
CA LYS A 173 4.65 -22.66 5.39
C LYS A 173 5.34 -23.72 6.25
N SER A 174 4.66 -24.81 6.62
CA SER A 174 5.25 -25.91 7.37
C SER A 174 6.16 -26.82 6.52
N ARG A 175 6.22 -26.63 5.20
CA ARG A 175 6.98 -27.46 4.24
C ARG A 175 8.11 -26.70 3.53
N VAL A 176 8.22 -25.41 3.76
CA VAL A 176 9.21 -24.50 3.14
C VAL A 176 10.00 -23.83 4.25
#